data_361ea6eded4141f1660320d3cdb8bcc1
#
_entry.id   361ea6eded4141f1660320d3cdb8bcc1
#
_cell.length_a   1.000
_cell.length_b   1.000
_cell.length_c   1.000
_cell.angle_alpha   90.00
_cell.angle_beta   90.00
_cell.angle_gamma   90.00
#
_symmetry.space_group_name_H-M   'P 1'
#
loop_
_entity.id
_entity.type
_entity.pdbx_description
1 polymer ?
#
loop_
_entity_poly.entity_id
_entity_poly.type
_entity_poly.pdbx_seq_one_letter_code
_entity_poly.pdbx_strand_id
1 'polypeptide(L)'
;MIDKEVIVIGAGLAGCEAAWQVANSGIKVKLIEMRPVSSTPAHHTNEFGELVCSNSFGSISADRAAGLLQEELRIFNSLVIKTADQFSVPAGGALAVDRSKFSKSLTKILSSHPLVEIKRLEQLEIPDENKITIIATGPLTSKELAKKALDI
;
A
#
# COMPACT_ATOMS: atom_id res chain seq x y z
N MET A 1 -10.12 -14.89 23.60
CA MET A 1 -10.12 -13.75 22.64
C MET A 1 -9.78 -14.32 21.28
N ILE A 2 -10.64 -14.13 20.30
CA ILE A 2 -10.32 -14.52 18.91
C ILE A 2 -9.15 -13.62 18.49
N ASP A 3 -8.02 -14.23 18.18
CA ASP A 3 -6.83 -13.50 17.69
C ASP A 3 -7.18 -12.97 16.29
N LYS A 4 -7.73 -11.78 16.25
CA LYS A 4 -8.18 -11.15 14.99
C LYS A 4 -6.93 -10.70 14.23
N GLU A 5 -6.64 -11.41 13.17
CA GLU A 5 -5.62 -11.04 12.20
C GLU A 5 -6.30 -10.67 10.88
N VAL A 6 -5.82 -9.61 10.23
CA VAL A 6 -6.22 -9.23 8.87
C VAL A 6 -5.08 -9.53 7.92
N ILE A 7 -5.38 -10.21 6.82
CA ILE A 7 -4.42 -10.47 5.75
C ILE A 7 -4.56 -9.37 4.70
N VAL A 8 -3.45 -8.72 4.35
CA VAL A 8 -3.40 -7.73 3.25
C VAL A 8 -2.46 -8.28 2.18
N ILE A 9 -2.98 -8.47 0.97
CA ILE A 9 -2.23 -9.00 -0.18
C ILE A 9 -1.88 -7.85 -1.12
N GLY A 10 -0.59 -7.63 -1.32
CA GLY A 10 -0.03 -6.53 -2.09
C GLY A 10 0.38 -5.34 -1.21
N ALA A 11 1.65 -4.93 -1.28
CA ALA A 11 2.20 -3.77 -0.59
C ALA A 11 2.39 -2.56 -1.53
N GLY A 12 1.44 -2.34 -2.44
CA GLY A 12 1.29 -1.09 -3.19
C GLY A 12 0.74 0.02 -2.29
N LEU A 13 0.36 1.16 -2.85
CA LEU A 13 -0.17 2.29 -2.06
C LEU A 13 -1.39 1.89 -1.22
N ALA A 14 -2.35 1.21 -1.84
CA ALA A 14 -3.58 0.77 -1.16
C ALA A 14 -3.31 -0.24 -0.05
N GLY A 15 -2.42 -1.22 -0.28
CA GLY A 15 -2.07 -2.21 0.72
C GLY A 15 -1.26 -1.64 1.87
N CYS A 16 -0.35 -0.70 1.61
CA CYS A 16 0.37 0.03 2.66
C CYS A 16 -0.61 0.81 3.55
N GLU A 17 -1.56 1.51 2.94
CA GLU A 17 -2.57 2.27 3.68
C GLU A 17 -3.48 1.35 4.50
N ALA A 18 -3.98 0.26 3.90
CA ALA A 18 -4.82 -0.71 4.59
C ALA A 18 -4.09 -1.34 5.78
N ALA A 19 -2.86 -1.79 5.60
CA ALA A 19 -2.04 -2.35 6.68
C ALA A 19 -1.83 -1.34 7.81
N TRP A 20 -1.55 -0.08 7.48
CA TRP A 20 -1.38 1.00 8.44
C TRP A 20 -2.64 1.25 9.27
N GLN A 21 -3.79 1.42 8.61
CA GLN A 21 -5.05 1.73 9.30
C GLN A 21 -5.51 0.58 10.20
N VAL A 22 -5.41 -0.65 9.73
CA VAL A 22 -5.75 -1.85 10.51
C VAL A 22 -4.83 -2.00 11.73
N ALA A 23 -3.52 -1.85 11.54
CA ALA A 23 -2.55 -1.98 12.62
C ALA A 23 -2.71 -0.87 13.68
N ASN A 24 -2.97 0.38 13.28
CA ASN A 24 -3.24 1.47 14.22
C ASN A 24 -4.58 1.31 14.97
N SER A 25 -5.49 0.48 14.47
CA SER A 25 -6.71 0.10 15.19
C SER A 25 -6.47 -1.03 16.20
N GLY A 26 -5.21 -1.44 16.42
CA GLY A 26 -4.83 -2.47 17.39
C GLY A 26 -5.02 -3.91 16.89
N ILE A 27 -5.19 -4.10 15.59
CA ILE A 27 -5.40 -5.42 14.98
C ILE A 27 -4.11 -5.88 14.30
N LYS A 28 -3.73 -7.15 14.49
CA LYS A 28 -2.59 -7.75 13.80
C LYS A 28 -2.82 -7.80 12.29
N VAL A 29 -1.78 -7.50 11.54
CA VAL A 29 -1.79 -7.51 10.08
C VAL A 29 -0.71 -8.44 9.56
N LYS A 30 -1.08 -9.31 8.63
CA LYS A 30 -0.14 -10.05 7.80
C LYS A 30 -0.10 -9.39 6.41
N LEU A 31 0.95 -8.60 6.14
CA LEU A 31 1.16 -7.94 4.86
C LEU A 31 1.98 -8.83 3.94
N ILE A 32 1.38 -9.28 2.84
CA ILE A 32 1.99 -10.17 1.85
C ILE A 32 2.41 -9.37 0.63
N GLU A 33 3.68 -9.42 0.27
CA GLU A 33 4.23 -8.75 -0.91
C GLU A 33 5.09 -9.74 -1.71
N MET A 34 4.81 -9.86 -3.00
CA MET A 34 5.50 -10.84 -3.85
C MET A 34 6.98 -10.53 -4.11
N ARG A 35 7.38 -9.26 -4.09
CA ARG A 35 8.78 -8.87 -4.32
C ARG A 35 9.63 -9.09 -3.07
N PRO A 36 10.85 -9.60 -3.19
CA PRO A 36 11.62 -9.87 -4.42
C PRO A 36 11.40 -11.27 -5.03
N VAL A 37 10.55 -12.12 -4.47
CA VAL A 37 10.37 -13.52 -4.93
C VAL A 37 9.84 -13.56 -6.37
N SER A 38 8.83 -12.73 -6.65
CA SER A 38 8.26 -12.52 -7.97
C SER A 38 8.15 -11.01 -8.24
N SER A 39 8.25 -10.61 -9.50
CA SER A 39 8.18 -9.19 -9.87
C SER A 39 7.43 -9.02 -11.19
N THR A 40 6.98 -7.80 -11.47
CA THR A 40 6.41 -7.43 -12.76
C THR A 40 7.38 -6.54 -13.53
N PRO A 41 7.23 -6.43 -14.86
CA PRO A 41 8.08 -5.54 -15.66
C PRO A 41 8.02 -4.06 -15.27
N ALA A 42 6.98 -3.64 -14.55
CA ALA A 42 6.78 -2.26 -14.12
C ALA A 42 7.55 -1.89 -12.84
N HIS A 43 7.91 -2.88 -12.03
CA HIS A 43 8.61 -2.66 -10.76
C HIS A 43 10.14 -2.75 -10.93
N HIS A 44 10.85 -1.88 -10.25
CA HIS A 44 12.31 -1.78 -10.30
C HIS A 44 12.97 -1.96 -8.92
N THR A 45 12.18 -1.94 -7.84
CA THR A 45 12.67 -2.06 -6.46
C THR A 45 11.87 -3.10 -5.67
N ASN A 46 12.36 -3.44 -4.48
CA ASN A 46 11.65 -4.30 -3.54
C ASN A 46 10.91 -3.49 -2.45
N GLU A 47 10.87 -2.17 -2.61
CA GLU A 47 10.26 -1.27 -1.64
C GLU A 47 8.73 -1.29 -1.77
N PHE A 48 8.04 -1.02 -0.67
CA PHE A 48 6.59 -0.87 -0.66
C PHE A 48 6.15 0.46 -1.29
N GLY A 49 4.93 0.50 -1.80
CA GLY A 49 4.35 1.71 -2.37
C GLY A 49 5.14 2.27 -3.56
N GLU A 50 5.83 1.41 -4.32
CA GLU A 50 6.59 1.86 -5.48
C GLU A 50 5.70 2.55 -6.51
N LEU A 51 6.06 3.78 -6.88
CA LEU A 51 5.34 4.60 -7.85
C LEU A 51 5.83 4.26 -9.26
N VAL A 52 5.16 3.34 -9.93
CA VAL A 52 5.60 2.79 -11.23
C VAL A 52 5.30 3.67 -12.43
N CYS A 53 4.28 4.53 -12.37
CA CYS A 53 3.86 5.37 -13.51
C CYS A 53 4.34 6.81 -13.35
N SER A 54 3.93 7.47 -12.27
CA SER A 54 4.21 8.89 -12.00
C SER A 54 4.66 9.05 -10.55
N ASN A 55 5.42 10.11 -10.27
CA ASN A 55 5.74 10.51 -8.90
C ASN A 55 4.77 11.56 -8.34
N SER A 56 3.65 11.82 -9.02
CA SER A 56 2.66 12.83 -8.64
C SER A 56 1.37 12.18 -8.14
N PHE A 57 0.85 12.71 -7.05
CA PHE A 57 -0.48 12.41 -6.49
C PHE A 57 -1.56 13.37 -7.00
N GLY A 58 -1.25 14.18 -8.00
CA GLY A 58 -2.18 15.16 -8.60
C GLY A 58 -2.18 16.52 -7.91
N SER A 59 -3.21 17.31 -8.19
CA SER A 59 -3.34 18.68 -7.67
C SER A 59 -3.40 18.72 -6.15
N ILE A 60 -2.75 19.74 -5.55
CA ILE A 60 -2.86 20.04 -4.11
C ILE A 60 -4.03 20.98 -3.79
N SER A 61 -4.71 21.51 -4.80
CA SER A 61 -5.78 22.47 -4.59
C SER A 61 -7.06 21.78 -4.15
N ALA A 62 -7.66 22.21 -3.02
CA ALA A 62 -8.86 21.61 -2.44
C ALA A 62 -10.13 21.79 -3.31
N ASP A 63 -10.10 22.65 -4.32
CA ASP A 63 -11.16 22.78 -5.33
C ASP A 63 -11.08 21.72 -6.44
N ARG A 64 -10.08 20.87 -6.41
CA ARG A 64 -9.87 19.72 -7.30
C ARG A 64 -10.06 18.42 -6.56
N ALA A 65 -10.63 17.41 -7.23
CA ALA A 65 -10.91 16.12 -6.64
C ALA A 65 -9.68 15.48 -5.95
N ALA A 66 -8.50 15.55 -6.60
CA ALA A 66 -7.27 15.00 -6.02
C ALA A 66 -6.84 15.75 -4.74
N GLY A 67 -6.93 17.08 -4.73
CA GLY A 67 -6.58 17.88 -3.55
C GLY A 67 -7.55 17.68 -2.41
N LEU A 68 -8.85 17.64 -2.70
CA LEU A 68 -9.88 17.35 -1.69
C LEU A 68 -9.64 15.96 -1.06
N LEU A 69 -9.41 14.92 -1.87
CA LEU A 69 -9.08 13.59 -1.37
C LEU A 69 -7.82 13.60 -0.48
N GLN A 70 -6.78 14.35 -0.86
CA GLN A 70 -5.58 14.46 -0.03
C GLN A 70 -5.88 15.09 1.33
N GLU A 71 -6.75 16.12 1.40
CA GLU A 71 -7.16 16.73 2.67
C GLU A 71 -7.93 15.73 3.55
N GLU A 72 -8.88 15.00 2.97
CA GLU A 72 -9.62 13.95 3.68
C GLU A 72 -8.67 12.87 4.23
N LEU A 73 -7.71 12.42 3.42
CA LEU A 73 -6.72 11.43 3.83
C LEU A 73 -5.79 11.94 4.95
N ARG A 74 -5.48 13.25 4.98
CA ARG A 74 -4.74 13.86 6.10
C ARG A 74 -5.54 13.80 7.41
N ILE A 75 -6.86 14.03 7.35
CA ILE A 75 -7.76 13.92 8.51
C ILE A 75 -7.77 12.46 9.03
N PHE A 76 -7.73 11.48 8.14
CA PHE A 76 -7.67 10.05 8.50
C PHE A 76 -6.27 9.57 8.90
N ASN A 77 -5.28 10.46 9.06
CA ASN A 77 -3.89 10.09 9.37
C ASN A 77 -3.29 9.07 8.40
N SER A 78 -3.58 9.23 7.10
CA SER A 78 -3.04 8.39 6.04
C SER A 78 -1.52 8.32 6.08
N LEU A 79 -0.97 7.11 6.09
CA LEU A 79 0.46 6.88 5.97
C LEU A 79 1.00 7.35 4.63
N VAL A 80 0.26 7.06 3.56
CA VAL A 80 0.66 7.39 2.18
C VAL A 80 0.79 8.89 2.01
N ILE A 81 -0.24 9.66 2.40
CA ILE A 81 -0.22 11.13 2.23
C ILE A 81 0.79 11.79 3.18
N LYS A 82 0.86 11.35 4.43
CA LYS A 82 1.88 11.84 5.39
C LYS A 82 3.30 11.65 4.86
N THR A 83 3.58 10.49 4.27
CA THR A 83 4.89 10.20 3.68
C THR A 83 5.11 11.01 2.40
N ALA A 84 4.07 11.22 1.58
CA ALA A 84 4.15 12.06 0.39
C ALA A 84 4.45 13.52 0.75
N ASP A 85 3.79 14.08 1.75
CA ASP A 85 4.06 15.44 2.23
C ASP A 85 5.50 15.58 2.73
N GLN A 86 6.02 14.59 3.46
CA GLN A 86 7.38 14.60 4.00
C GLN A 86 8.47 14.57 2.92
N PHE A 87 8.23 13.87 1.81
CA PHE A 87 9.19 13.72 0.72
C PHE A 87 8.75 14.43 -0.57
N SER A 88 7.92 15.46 -0.41
CA SER A 88 7.48 16.27 -1.54
C SER A 88 8.65 17.00 -2.20
N VAL A 89 8.53 17.17 -3.52
CA VAL A 89 9.47 17.93 -4.33
C VAL A 89 8.74 19.05 -5.09
N PRO A 90 9.40 20.15 -5.44
CA PRO A 90 8.75 21.23 -6.17
C PRO A 90 8.14 20.75 -7.49
N ALA A 91 6.81 20.93 -7.65
CA ALA A 91 6.06 20.51 -8.83
C ALA A 91 4.88 21.47 -9.14
N GLY A 92 5.02 22.75 -8.86
CA GLY A 92 3.96 23.74 -9.04
C GLY A 92 2.74 23.44 -8.16
N GLY A 93 1.56 23.25 -8.76
CA GLY A 93 0.31 22.96 -8.07
C GLY A 93 0.03 21.47 -7.85
N ALA A 94 1.04 20.59 -7.91
CA ALA A 94 0.88 19.15 -7.70
C ALA A 94 1.69 18.65 -6.51
N LEU A 95 1.18 17.64 -5.82
CA LEU A 95 1.93 16.88 -4.83
C LEU A 95 2.78 15.83 -5.57
N ALA A 96 4.04 16.15 -5.81
CA ALA A 96 5.02 15.21 -6.36
C ALA A 96 6.08 14.87 -5.32
N VAL A 97 6.66 13.66 -5.40
CA VAL A 97 7.56 13.14 -4.40
C VAL A 97 8.89 12.62 -4.97
N ASP A 98 9.92 12.59 -4.13
CA ASP A 98 11.11 11.76 -4.34
C ASP A 98 10.71 10.29 -4.19
N ARG A 99 10.57 9.58 -5.30
CA ARG A 99 10.08 8.17 -5.34
C ARG A 99 10.88 7.26 -4.41
N SER A 100 12.20 7.40 -4.42
CA SER A 100 13.09 6.51 -3.66
C SER A 100 12.94 6.72 -2.16
N LYS A 101 12.92 7.97 -1.71
CA LYS A 101 12.75 8.30 -0.29
C LYS A 101 11.34 7.93 0.20
N PHE A 102 10.33 8.19 -0.61
CA PHE A 102 8.95 7.84 -0.34
C PHE A 102 8.78 6.33 -0.09
N SER A 103 9.17 5.48 -1.06
CA SER A 103 9.00 4.03 -0.97
C SER A 103 9.83 3.41 0.15
N LYS A 104 11.09 3.85 0.34
CA LYS A 104 11.93 3.42 1.47
C LYS A 104 11.32 3.77 2.82
N SER A 105 10.70 4.96 2.94
CA SER A 105 10.06 5.37 4.17
C SER A 105 8.83 4.52 4.48
N LEU A 106 7.95 4.27 3.51
CA LEU A 106 6.81 3.37 3.68
C LEU A 106 7.25 1.98 4.12
N THR A 107 8.26 1.42 3.44
CA THR A 107 8.82 0.10 3.78
C THR A 107 9.33 0.09 5.22
N LYS A 108 10.12 1.09 5.61
CA LYS A 108 10.68 1.19 6.96
C LYS A 108 9.60 1.28 8.03
N ILE A 109 8.61 2.16 7.84
CA ILE A 109 7.55 2.40 8.82
C ILE A 109 6.74 1.12 9.04
N LEU A 110 6.27 0.47 7.97
CA LEU A 110 5.48 -0.76 8.08
C LEU A 110 6.31 -1.93 8.61
N SER A 111 7.58 -2.05 8.23
CA SER A 111 8.46 -3.11 8.73
C SER A 111 8.80 -2.97 10.21
N SER A 112 8.73 -1.77 10.76
CA SER A 112 8.99 -1.53 12.19
C SER A 112 7.72 -1.49 13.05
N HIS A 113 6.54 -1.62 12.45
CA HIS A 113 5.29 -1.57 13.20
C HIS A 113 5.04 -2.89 13.96
N PRO A 114 4.80 -2.87 15.28
CA PRO A 114 4.76 -4.10 16.11
C PRO A 114 3.60 -5.04 15.77
N LEU A 115 2.54 -4.55 15.13
CA LEU A 115 1.38 -5.34 14.71
C LEU A 115 1.39 -5.73 13.23
N VAL A 116 2.46 -5.42 12.47
CA VAL A 116 2.58 -5.78 11.06
C VAL A 116 3.61 -6.87 10.88
N GLU A 117 3.17 -8.06 10.50
CA GLU A 117 4.02 -9.14 10.04
C GLU A 117 4.16 -9.08 8.52
N ILE A 118 5.40 -8.97 8.01
CA ILE A 118 5.66 -8.92 6.57
C ILE A 118 6.02 -10.32 6.06
N LYS A 119 5.33 -10.75 5.00
CA LYS A 119 5.65 -11.97 4.25
C LYS A 119 6.05 -11.61 2.83
N ARG A 120 7.27 -11.95 2.46
CA ARG A 120 7.79 -11.78 1.10
C ARG A 120 7.59 -13.09 0.32
N LEU A 121 6.41 -13.22 -0.28
CA LEU A 121 6.02 -14.36 -1.11
C LEU A 121 4.92 -13.95 -2.09
N GLU A 122 4.82 -14.67 -3.19
CA GLU A 122 3.69 -14.54 -4.13
C GLU A 122 2.50 -15.34 -3.58
N GLN A 123 1.39 -14.65 -3.34
CA GLN A 123 0.14 -15.29 -2.95
C GLN A 123 -0.59 -15.77 -4.19
N LEU A 124 -0.79 -17.08 -4.30
CA LEU A 124 -1.43 -17.72 -5.46
C LEU A 124 -2.88 -18.08 -5.23
N GLU A 125 -3.27 -18.27 -3.96
CA GLU A 125 -4.61 -18.65 -3.56
C GLU A 125 -5.24 -17.57 -2.67
N ILE A 126 -6.55 -17.44 -2.72
CA ILE A 126 -7.28 -16.58 -1.79
C ILE A 126 -7.36 -17.32 -0.44
N PRO A 127 -7.01 -16.66 0.66
CA PRO A 127 -7.14 -17.26 1.98
C PRO A 127 -8.57 -17.70 2.30
N ASP A 128 -8.69 -18.68 3.19
CA ASP A 128 -9.96 -19.23 3.67
C ASP A 128 -10.97 -18.13 4.04
N GLU A 129 -12.25 -18.36 3.76
CA GLU A 129 -13.40 -17.46 4.04
C GLU A 129 -13.50 -17.04 5.51
N ASN A 130 -12.94 -17.85 6.43
CA ASN A 130 -12.89 -17.51 7.85
C ASN A 130 -11.86 -16.44 8.20
N LYS A 131 -11.03 -16.00 7.22
CA LYS A 131 -10.00 -14.98 7.41
C LYS A 131 -10.38 -13.68 6.72
N ILE A 132 -10.32 -12.59 7.46
CA ILE A 132 -10.53 -11.26 6.88
C ILE A 132 -9.35 -10.96 5.96
N THR A 133 -9.62 -10.83 4.67
CA THR A 133 -8.58 -10.62 3.66
C THR A 133 -8.88 -9.37 2.83
N ILE A 134 -7.88 -8.52 2.66
CA ILE A 134 -7.91 -7.35 1.78
C ILE A 134 -6.99 -7.63 0.60
N ILE A 135 -7.55 -7.73 -0.61
CA ILE A 135 -6.80 -7.87 -1.85
C ILE A 135 -6.49 -6.48 -2.39
N ALA A 136 -5.23 -6.06 -2.30
CA ALA A 136 -4.75 -4.73 -2.67
C ALA A 136 -3.64 -4.78 -3.73
N THR A 137 -3.69 -5.79 -4.60
CA THR A 137 -2.67 -6.06 -5.63
C THR A 137 -2.76 -5.14 -6.85
N GLY A 138 -3.90 -4.45 -7.01
CA GLY A 138 -4.14 -3.50 -8.10
C GLY A 138 -4.06 -4.13 -9.50
N PRO A 139 -3.73 -3.33 -10.53
CA PRO A 139 -3.74 -3.81 -11.92
C PRO A 139 -2.58 -4.76 -12.26
N LEU A 140 -1.60 -4.90 -11.37
CA LEU A 140 -0.43 -5.76 -11.55
C LEU A 140 -0.53 -7.07 -10.77
N THR A 141 -1.77 -7.50 -10.47
CA THR A 141 -2.07 -8.80 -9.85
C THR A 141 -1.48 -9.94 -10.66
N SER A 142 -0.85 -10.91 -10.01
CA SER A 142 -0.34 -12.11 -10.69
C SER A 142 -1.47 -12.87 -11.38
N LYS A 143 -1.15 -13.55 -12.49
CA LYS A 143 -2.16 -14.25 -13.31
C LYS A 143 -2.91 -15.32 -12.52
N GLU A 144 -2.22 -16.01 -11.63
CA GLU A 144 -2.82 -17.09 -10.83
C GLU A 144 -3.80 -16.53 -9.80
N LEU A 145 -3.39 -15.50 -9.05
CA LEU A 145 -4.29 -14.86 -8.08
C LEU A 145 -5.48 -14.17 -8.77
N ALA A 146 -5.26 -13.55 -9.95
CA ALA A 146 -6.32 -12.93 -10.72
C ALA A 146 -7.39 -13.93 -11.16
N LYS A 147 -7.00 -15.13 -11.61
CA LYS A 147 -7.96 -16.21 -11.93
C LYS A 147 -8.80 -16.59 -10.72
N LYS A 148 -8.15 -16.78 -9.55
CA LYS A 148 -8.86 -17.16 -8.33
C LYS A 148 -9.80 -16.07 -7.83
N ALA A 149 -9.46 -14.80 -8.03
CA ALA A 149 -10.33 -13.68 -7.66
C ALA A 149 -11.58 -13.55 -8.56
N LEU A 150 -11.57 -14.12 -9.76
CA LEU A 150 -12.73 -14.15 -10.66
C LEU A 150 -13.73 -15.28 -10.29
N ASP A 151 -13.30 -16.25 -9.50
CA ASP A 151 -14.11 -17.41 -9.11
C ASP A 151 -14.90 -17.17 -7.81
N ILE A 152 -14.81 -15.96 -7.22
CA ILE A 152 -15.57 -15.52 -6.03
C ILE A 152 -16.81 -14.73 -6.46
#